data_f2dfd09d1c02962ea4a7eb1f41a19a32
#
_entry.id   f2dfd09d1c02962ea4a7eb1f41a19a32
#
_cell.length_a   1.000
_cell.length_b   1.000
_cell.length_c   1.000
_cell.angle_alpha   90.00
_cell.angle_beta   90.00
_cell.angle_gamma   90.00
#
_symmetry.space_group_name_H-M   'P 1'
#
loop_
_entity.id
_entity.type
_entity.pdbx_description
1 polymer ?
#
loop_
_entity_poly.entity_id
_entity_poly.type
_entity_poly.pdbx_seq_one_letter_code
_entity_poly.pdbx_strand_id
1 'polypeptide(L)'
;MRIIPIASGKGGVGKSLVSANLGVAFAQAGKRVVVVDLDLGASNLHLVLGHHAPQLGIGTFLNNTKSDFADVIIDTDVRGLRFIPGDTEIPGTANLKIYQLKALVKQLIALQDDTDILILDLGAGTHQSILDFFLLSSQGIVVSAPAVTAVLNAYVFLKNTVFRLMYTSFPKNSRARKYLEKLRQEHSGPQKLYIPKILPEIQAIDKTSYATYVSRAQRLRPRLIMNMVDEPKDADVAMKIRRSCEEYLDLKIEHLGIIYRDTIQDTALASRLPIVLYKPQAILSQAIYRIADKILQSSDDSFIPSEQQIDESFQEAGLEAEIDFDNKMDYIEDLLHSGTLSQGDLVETIKSQQLEITKLKKETNFFKMKLSKAIAQGYKEL
;
A
#
# COMPACT_ATOMS: atom_id res chain seq x y z
N MET A 1 12.56 8.03 15.23
CA MET A 1 11.34 8.07 14.37
C MET A 1 11.41 6.96 13.35
N ARG A 2 10.35 6.15 13.27
CA ARG A 2 10.19 5.09 12.25
C ARG A 2 9.36 5.63 11.08
N ILE A 3 9.87 5.52 9.86
CA ILE A 3 9.16 5.96 8.64
C ILE A 3 8.47 4.74 8.02
N ILE A 4 7.16 4.83 7.78
CA ILE A 4 6.33 3.76 7.21
C ILE A 4 5.65 4.30 5.95
N PRO A 5 6.29 4.20 4.77
CA PRO A 5 5.62 4.51 3.52
C PRO A 5 4.60 3.41 3.19
N ILE A 6 3.38 3.82 2.86
CA ILE A 6 2.30 2.93 2.43
C ILE A 6 1.96 3.25 0.98
N ALA A 7 2.12 2.28 0.11
CA ALA A 7 1.94 2.41 -1.32
C ALA A 7 0.95 1.39 -1.87
N SER A 8 0.50 1.62 -3.09
CA SER A 8 -0.26 0.64 -3.87
C SER A 8 0.03 0.81 -5.36
N GLY A 9 0.06 -0.31 -6.07
CA GLY A 9 0.24 -0.28 -7.53
C GLY A 9 -0.99 0.26 -8.27
N LYS A 10 -2.18 0.29 -7.64
CA LYS A 10 -3.46 0.70 -8.22
C LYS A 10 -4.27 1.50 -7.21
N GLY A 11 -5.02 2.49 -7.69
CA GLY A 11 -6.01 3.21 -6.88
C GLY A 11 -7.20 2.33 -6.46
N GLY A 12 -7.83 2.68 -5.33
CA GLY A 12 -9.05 2.01 -4.87
C GLY A 12 -8.85 0.67 -4.14
N VAL A 13 -7.62 0.33 -3.72
CA VAL A 13 -7.34 -0.87 -2.90
C VAL A 13 -7.42 -0.61 -1.38
N GLY A 14 -7.85 0.57 -0.96
CA GLY A 14 -8.01 0.93 0.45
C GLY A 14 -6.74 1.39 1.16
N LYS A 15 -5.72 1.84 0.42
CA LYS A 15 -4.45 2.34 0.96
C LYS A 15 -4.63 3.39 2.06
N SER A 16 -5.35 4.49 1.77
CA SER A 16 -5.57 5.59 2.71
C SER A 16 -6.39 5.18 3.93
N LEU A 17 -7.31 4.20 3.76
CA LEU A 17 -8.02 3.58 4.87
C LEU A 17 -7.04 2.86 5.81
N VAL A 18 -6.15 2.05 5.26
CA VAL A 18 -5.11 1.36 6.04
C VAL A 18 -4.19 2.37 6.71
N SER A 19 -3.73 3.41 5.99
CA SER A 19 -2.85 4.46 6.52
C SER A 19 -3.46 5.19 7.72
N ALA A 20 -4.72 5.65 7.58
CA ALA A 20 -5.42 6.37 8.65
C ALA A 20 -5.64 5.49 9.89
N ASN A 21 -6.15 4.27 9.69
CA ASN A 21 -6.49 3.39 10.80
C ASN A 21 -5.24 2.82 11.51
N LEU A 22 -4.14 2.55 10.81
CA LEU A 22 -2.85 2.26 11.43
C LEU A 22 -2.33 3.45 12.24
N GLY A 23 -2.49 4.68 11.72
CA GLY A 23 -2.13 5.89 12.46
C GLY A 23 -2.86 6.01 13.78
N VAL A 24 -4.18 5.77 13.79
CA VAL A 24 -5.00 5.74 15.01
C VAL A 24 -4.56 4.60 15.94
N ALA A 25 -4.36 3.38 15.42
CA ALA A 25 -3.95 2.23 16.24
C ALA A 25 -2.60 2.47 16.94
N PHE A 26 -1.62 3.04 16.24
CA PHE A 26 -0.32 3.40 16.84
C PHE A 26 -0.46 4.50 17.90
N ALA A 27 -1.31 5.51 17.67
CA ALA A 27 -1.55 6.56 18.66
C ALA A 27 -2.23 6.01 19.91
N GLN A 28 -3.19 5.09 19.76
CA GLN A 28 -3.82 4.37 20.88
C GLN A 28 -2.81 3.48 21.63
N ALA A 29 -1.80 2.94 20.95
CA ALA A 29 -0.67 2.25 21.57
C ALA A 29 0.36 3.21 22.23
N GLY A 30 0.02 4.49 22.39
CA GLY A 30 0.82 5.49 23.10
C GLY A 30 1.99 6.06 22.28
N LYS A 31 2.02 5.89 20.96
CA LYS A 31 3.05 6.48 20.09
C LYS A 31 2.64 7.88 19.63
N ARG A 32 3.64 8.76 19.45
CA ARG A 32 3.45 10.05 18.77
C ARG A 32 3.53 9.81 17.28
N VAL A 33 2.41 9.99 16.59
CA VAL A 33 2.24 9.62 15.19
C VAL A 33 1.97 10.84 14.34
N VAL A 34 2.59 10.90 13.16
CA VAL A 34 2.23 11.83 12.10
C VAL A 34 1.86 11.03 10.86
N VAL A 35 0.67 11.28 10.32
CA VAL A 35 0.22 10.70 9.04
C VAL A 35 0.24 11.78 7.98
N VAL A 36 0.91 11.53 6.86
CA VAL A 36 1.13 12.48 5.78
C VAL A 36 0.43 12.00 4.52
N ASP A 37 -0.45 12.81 3.94
CA ASP A 37 -1.07 12.52 2.66
C ASP A 37 -0.16 13.01 1.51
N LEU A 38 0.46 12.07 0.82
CA LEU A 38 1.33 12.30 -0.33
C LEU A 38 0.65 11.92 -1.67
N ASP A 39 -0.67 11.71 -1.66
CA ASP A 39 -1.48 11.61 -2.89
C ASP A 39 -1.86 13.00 -3.39
N LEU A 40 -0.84 13.75 -3.84
CA LEU A 40 -0.92 15.18 -4.16
C LEU A 40 -1.84 15.55 -5.34
N GLY A 41 -2.64 14.64 -5.85
CA GLY A 41 -3.59 14.89 -6.93
C GLY A 41 -4.99 14.38 -6.64
N ALA A 42 -5.12 13.56 -5.56
CA ALA A 42 -6.37 12.92 -5.16
C ALA A 42 -6.42 12.70 -3.64
N SER A 43 -5.98 13.70 -2.87
CA SER A 43 -5.93 13.66 -1.41
C SER A 43 -7.31 13.39 -0.81
N ASN A 44 -7.45 12.25 -0.13
CA ASN A 44 -8.69 11.79 0.50
C ASN A 44 -8.49 11.32 1.96
N LEU A 45 -7.27 11.37 2.46
CA LEU A 45 -6.94 10.88 3.81
C LEU A 45 -7.67 11.65 4.90
N HIS A 46 -7.90 12.96 4.71
CA HIS A 46 -8.67 13.80 5.61
C HIS A 46 -10.11 13.28 5.82
N LEU A 47 -10.74 12.72 4.78
CA LEU A 47 -12.10 12.15 4.89
C LEU A 47 -12.11 10.93 5.81
N VAL A 48 -11.10 10.06 5.70
CA VAL A 48 -10.98 8.85 6.51
C VAL A 48 -10.65 9.19 7.96
N LEU A 49 -9.88 10.27 8.20
CA LEU A 49 -9.57 10.76 9.55
C LEU A 49 -10.70 11.62 10.16
N GLY A 50 -11.77 11.88 9.41
CA GLY A 50 -12.91 12.65 9.88
C GLY A 50 -12.74 14.17 9.84
N HIS A 51 -11.68 14.65 9.21
CA HIS A 51 -11.43 16.08 9.09
C HIS A 51 -12.18 16.71 7.90
N HIS A 52 -12.52 17.98 8.04
CA HIS A 52 -12.96 18.80 6.90
C HIS A 52 -11.80 19.01 5.92
N ALA A 53 -12.13 19.38 4.67
CA ALA A 53 -11.13 19.71 3.67
C ALA A 53 -10.18 20.80 4.21
N PRO A 54 -8.87 20.53 4.32
CA PRO A 54 -7.92 21.47 4.88
C PRO A 54 -7.69 22.63 3.91
N GLN A 55 -7.51 23.84 4.46
CA GLN A 55 -7.22 25.04 3.67
C GLN A 55 -5.76 25.11 3.23
N LEU A 56 -4.86 24.53 4.00
CA LEU A 56 -3.42 24.48 3.76
C LEU A 56 -2.94 23.04 3.75
N GLY A 57 -2.03 22.74 2.84
CA GLY A 57 -1.43 21.42 2.74
C GLY A 57 -0.03 21.46 2.14
N ILE A 58 0.53 20.31 1.83
CA ILE A 58 1.88 20.14 1.30
C ILE A 58 2.10 20.94 0.01
N GLY A 59 1.14 20.94 -0.91
CA GLY A 59 1.28 21.67 -2.16
C GLY A 59 1.35 23.18 -1.95
N THR A 60 0.54 23.72 -1.04
CA THR A 60 0.61 25.13 -0.62
C THR A 60 1.98 25.45 -0.04
N PHE A 61 2.50 24.63 0.87
CA PHE A 61 3.85 24.77 1.42
C PHE A 61 4.94 24.76 0.33
N LEU A 62 4.86 23.81 -0.62
CA LEU A 62 5.86 23.67 -1.67
C LEU A 62 5.86 24.80 -2.71
N ASN A 63 4.75 25.48 -2.89
CA ASN A 63 4.58 26.57 -3.86
C ASN A 63 4.71 27.97 -3.24
N ASN A 64 4.54 28.09 -1.91
CA ASN A 64 4.64 29.36 -1.21
C ASN A 64 5.89 29.40 -0.32
N THR A 65 6.88 30.16 -0.74
CA THR A 65 8.16 30.33 -0.02
C THR A 65 8.07 31.02 1.34
N LYS A 66 6.91 31.57 1.68
CA LYS A 66 6.66 32.27 2.96
C LYS A 66 5.89 31.41 3.97
N SER A 67 5.39 30.24 3.59
CA SER A 67 4.67 29.34 4.50
C SER A 67 5.65 28.56 5.36
N ASP A 68 5.39 28.48 6.66
CA ASP A 68 6.11 27.56 7.53
C ASP A 68 5.53 26.15 7.37
N PHE A 69 6.39 25.11 7.47
CA PHE A 69 5.94 23.72 7.45
C PHE A 69 5.07 23.39 8.67
N ALA A 70 5.30 24.07 9.78
CA ALA A 70 4.46 23.93 10.97
C ALA A 70 2.99 24.29 10.72
N ASP A 71 2.70 25.24 9.82
CA ASP A 71 1.34 25.71 9.51
C ASP A 71 0.48 24.65 8.82
N VAL A 72 1.09 23.62 8.21
CA VAL A 72 0.36 22.52 7.55
C VAL A 72 0.18 21.30 8.44
N ILE A 73 0.69 21.32 9.67
CA ILE A 73 0.52 20.21 10.62
C ILE A 73 -0.77 20.43 11.41
N ILE A 74 -1.67 19.50 11.34
CA ILE A 74 -2.99 19.55 12.00
C ILE A 74 -3.01 18.57 13.16
N ASP A 75 -3.39 19.01 14.35
CA ASP A 75 -3.74 18.13 15.45
C ASP A 75 -5.09 17.47 15.17
N THR A 76 -5.19 16.17 15.44
CA THR A 76 -6.44 15.44 15.31
C THR A 76 -7.14 15.28 16.65
N ASP A 77 -8.41 14.86 16.63
CA ASP A 77 -9.16 14.52 17.86
C ASP A 77 -8.57 13.28 18.58
N VAL A 78 -7.67 12.55 17.93
CA VAL A 78 -6.99 11.38 18.50
C VAL A 78 -5.70 11.83 19.17
N ARG A 79 -5.65 11.70 20.50
CA ARG A 79 -4.46 12.06 21.28
C ARG A 79 -3.22 11.36 20.75
N GLY A 80 -2.18 12.13 20.42
CA GLY A 80 -0.91 11.60 19.91
C GLY A 80 -0.88 11.41 18.38
N LEU A 81 -1.96 11.70 17.67
CA LEU A 81 -2.03 11.66 16.21
C LEU A 81 -2.10 13.06 15.62
N ARG A 82 -1.16 13.38 14.74
CA ARG A 82 -1.15 14.59 13.91
C ARG A 82 -1.28 14.19 12.43
N PHE A 83 -1.77 15.10 11.64
CA PHE A 83 -2.03 14.90 10.22
C PHE A 83 -1.44 16.03 9.38
N ILE A 84 -0.81 15.69 8.27
CA ILE A 84 -0.33 16.64 7.26
C ILE A 84 -1.08 16.36 5.96
N PRO A 85 -1.98 17.25 5.53
CA PRO A 85 -2.81 17.05 4.35
C PRO A 85 -2.02 17.27 3.04
N GLY A 86 -2.37 16.50 2.02
CA GLY A 86 -2.08 16.86 0.64
C GLY A 86 -3.06 17.89 0.11
N ASP A 87 -2.68 18.66 -0.90
CA ASP A 87 -3.58 19.61 -1.57
C ASP A 87 -4.27 18.95 -2.75
N THR A 88 -5.59 19.14 -2.84
CA THR A 88 -6.42 18.64 -3.93
C THR A 88 -6.61 19.64 -5.07
N GLU A 89 -6.35 20.94 -4.82
CA GLU A 89 -6.79 22.02 -5.73
C GLU A 89 -5.69 22.66 -6.57
N ILE A 90 -4.42 22.30 -6.37
CA ILE A 90 -3.33 22.95 -7.11
C ILE A 90 -2.94 22.10 -8.32
N PRO A 91 -3.25 22.54 -9.56
CA PRO A 91 -2.83 21.83 -10.77
C PRO A 91 -1.31 21.68 -10.84
N GLY A 92 -0.82 20.47 -11.12
CA GLY A 92 0.61 20.19 -11.30
C GLY A 92 1.36 19.72 -10.07
N THR A 93 0.74 19.66 -8.88
CA THR A 93 1.37 19.14 -7.65
C THR A 93 1.63 17.63 -7.69
N ALA A 94 0.93 16.89 -8.55
CA ALA A 94 1.14 15.45 -8.73
C ALA A 94 2.58 15.09 -9.14
N ASN A 95 3.33 16.02 -9.72
CA ASN A 95 4.69 15.80 -10.19
C ASN A 95 5.69 16.71 -9.46
N LEU A 96 6.12 16.29 -8.28
CA LEU A 96 7.15 17.02 -7.53
C LEU A 96 8.47 17.11 -8.31
N LYS A 97 9.00 18.32 -8.41
CA LYS A 97 10.36 18.54 -8.87
C LYS A 97 11.36 18.01 -7.83
N ILE A 98 12.55 17.64 -8.26
CA ILE A 98 13.57 17.04 -7.38
C ILE A 98 13.89 17.93 -6.17
N TYR A 99 13.93 19.25 -6.34
CA TYR A 99 14.20 20.18 -5.24
C TYR A 99 13.04 20.26 -4.24
N GLN A 100 11.78 20.18 -4.71
CA GLN A 100 10.58 20.14 -3.86
C GLN A 100 10.54 18.84 -3.04
N LEU A 101 10.83 17.71 -3.68
CA LEU A 101 10.93 16.43 -2.99
C LEU A 101 12.00 16.47 -1.89
N LYS A 102 13.19 17.00 -2.19
CA LYS A 102 14.26 17.14 -1.19
C LYS A 102 13.86 18.08 -0.04
N ALA A 103 13.23 19.20 -0.35
CA ALA A 103 12.73 20.13 0.67
C ALA A 103 11.72 19.48 1.59
N LEU A 104 10.73 18.75 1.03
CA LEU A 104 9.72 18.04 1.79
C LEU A 104 10.34 16.94 2.67
N VAL A 105 11.21 16.10 2.12
CA VAL A 105 11.90 15.05 2.89
C VAL A 105 12.69 15.65 4.05
N LYS A 106 13.36 16.80 3.86
CA LYS A 106 14.08 17.50 4.94
C LYS A 106 13.14 17.90 6.07
N GLN A 107 11.96 18.45 5.76
CA GLN A 107 10.98 18.85 6.75
C GLN A 107 10.38 17.64 7.49
N LEU A 108 10.08 16.56 6.76
CA LEU A 108 9.57 15.33 7.36
C LEU A 108 10.58 14.70 8.33
N ILE A 109 11.87 14.70 7.98
CA ILE A 109 12.94 14.20 8.87
C ILE A 109 13.09 15.10 10.10
N ALA A 110 12.88 16.40 9.97
CA ALA A 110 12.96 17.34 11.10
C ALA A 110 11.91 17.09 12.20
N LEU A 111 10.85 16.33 11.91
CA LEU A 111 9.85 15.91 12.90
C LEU A 111 10.33 14.82 13.88
N GLN A 112 11.56 14.32 13.73
CA GLN A 112 12.05 13.15 14.46
C GLN A 112 12.07 13.32 16.00
N ASP A 113 12.19 14.55 16.51
CA ASP A 113 12.33 14.80 17.95
C ASP A 113 10.99 14.67 18.71
N ASP A 114 9.89 14.88 18.01
CA ASP A 114 8.54 14.86 18.57
C ASP A 114 7.62 13.80 17.93
N THR A 115 8.16 12.91 17.09
CA THR A 115 7.42 11.89 16.36
C THR A 115 8.10 10.54 16.50
N ASP A 116 7.36 9.53 16.94
CA ASP A 116 7.86 8.15 17.03
C ASP A 116 7.65 7.40 15.71
N ILE A 117 6.49 7.64 15.07
CA ILE A 117 6.09 6.99 13.81
C ILE A 117 5.60 8.04 12.81
N LEU A 118 6.17 7.99 11.60
CA LEU A 118 5.78 8.81 10.46
C LEU A 118 5.20 7.89 9.38
N ILE A 119 3.89 7.97 9.13
CA ILE A 119 3.21 7.25 8.05
C ILE A 119 3.15 8.15 6.83
N LEU A 120 3.59 7.63 5.68
CA LEU A 120 3.49 8.31 4.40
C LEU A 120 2.43 7.62 3.54
N ASP A 121 1.25 8.21 3.41
CA ASP A 121 0.20 7.71 2.50
C ASP A 121 0.51 8.15 1.07
N LEU A 122 1.17 7.27 0.30
CA LEU A 122 1.66 7.59 -1.04
C LEU A 122 0.54 7.54 -2.08
N GLY A 123 0.64 8.32 -3.15
CA GLY A 123 -0.25 8.18 -4.31
C GLY A 123 -0.18 6.79 -4.94
N ALA A 124 -1.20 6.44 -5.71
CA ALA A 124 -1.20 5.17 -6.44
C ALA A 124 -0.30 5.22 -7.68
N GLY A 125 0.24 4.06 -8.08
CA GLY A 125 1.05 3.92 -9.30
C GLY A 125 2.55 3.93 -9.05
N THR A 126 3.33 4.16 -10.14
CA THR A 126 4.78 3.94 -10.17
C THR A 126 5.57 5.19 -10.56
N HIS A 127 5.03 6.36 -10.26
CA HIS A 127 5.73 7.62 -10.52
C HIS A 127 7.04 7.71 -9.70
N GLN A 128 8.06 8.38 -10.23
CA GLN A 128 9.39 8.42 -9.59
C GLN A 128 9.35 8.97 -8.16
N SER A 129 8.57 10.01 -7.91
CA SER A 129 8.42 10.59 -6.56
C SER A 129 7.85 9.58 -5.56
N ILE A 130 6.86 8.78 -5.97
CA ILE A 130 6.26 7.73 -5.15
C ILE A 130 7.30 6.67 -4.78
N LEU A 131 8.09 6.23 -5.76
CA LEU A 131 9.17 5.25 -5.54
C LEU A 131 10.28 5.82 -4.65
N ASP A 132 10.61 7.11 -4.80
CA ASP A 132 11.61 7.77 -3.96
C ASP A 132 11.14 7.89 -2.50
N PHE A 133 9.86 8.24 -2.26
CA PHE A 133 9.28 8.22 -0.92
C PHE A 133 9.19 6.81 -0.35
N PHE A 134 8.82 5.81 -1.16
CA PHE A 134 8.76 4.42 -0.71
C PHE A 134 10.14 3.91 -0.26
N LEU A 135 11.20 4.32 -0.94
CA LEU A 135 12.58 3.95 -0.64
C LEU A 135 13.20 4.74 0.53
N LEU A 136 12.45 5.62 1.21
CA LEU A 136 12.90 6.22 2.48
C LEU A 136 12.94 5.21 3.63
N SER A 137 12.24 4.09 3.50
CA SER A 137 12.27 2.98 4.44
C SER A 137 12.63 1.68 3.72
N SER A 138 13.29 0.78 4.43
CA SER A 138 13.54 -0.57 3.95
C SER A 138 12.32 -1.48 4.08
N GLN A 139 11.35 -1.11 4.92
CA GLN A 139 10.16 -1.88 5.29
C GLN A 139 8.86 -1.19 4.88
N GLY A 140 8.85 -0.55 3.71
CA GLY A 140 7.63 0.06 3.17
C GLY A 140 6.51 -0.97 2.96
N ILE A 141 5.26 -0.54 3.12
CA ILE A 141 4.08 -1.40 3.02
C ILE A 141 3.44 -1.24 1.65
N VAL A 142 3.13 -2.36 1.00
CA VAL A 142 2.34 -2.41 -0.24
C VAL A 142 0.97 -2.97 0.09
N VAL A 143 -0.07 -2.17 -0.16
CA VAL A 143 -1.47 -2.61 -0.03
C VAL A 143 -1.96 -3.09 -1.39
N SER A 144 -2.51 -4.30 -1.42
CA SER A 144 -3.12 -4.90 -2.61
C SER A 144 -4.51 -5.46 -2.28
N ALA A 145 -5.24 -5.89 -3.31
CA ALA A 145 -6.53 -6.55 -3.20
C ALA A 145 -6.52 -7.83 -4.06
N PRO A 146 -7.45 -8.78 -3.86
CA PRO A 146 -7.48 -10.06 -4.59
C PRO A 146 -7.71 -9.92 -6.10
N ALA A 147 -8.18 -8.76 -6.57
CA ALA A 147 -8.43 -8.52 -7.98
C ALA A 147 -7.14 -8.68 -8.81
N VAL A 148 -7.21 -9.41 -9.93
CA VAL A 148 -6.06 -9.71 -10.82
C VAL A 148 -5.27 -8.46 -11.19
N THR A 149 -5.97 -7.36 -11.52
CA THR A 149 -5.31 -6.09 -11.85
C THR A 149 -4.59 -5.45 -10.67
N ALA A 150 -5.09 -5.58 -9.45
CA ALA A 150 -4.44 -5.05 -8.25
C ALA A 150 -3.15 -5.82 -7.94
N VAL A 151 -3.21 -7.15 -8.04
CA VAL A 151 -2.07 -8.06 -7.87
C VAL A 151 -0.96 -7.78 -8.85
N LEU A 152 -1.32 -7.69 -10.15
CA LEU A 152 -0.34 -7.37 -11.20
C LEU A 152 0.29 -5.99 -10.95
N ASN A 153 -0.50 -4.99 -10.59
CA ASN A 153 0.02 -3.65 -10.33
C ASN A 153 0.88 -3.58 -9.05
N ALA A 154 0.58 -4.38 -8.02
CA ALA A 154 1.43 -4.50 -6.84
C ALA A 154 2.81 -5.09 -7.22
N TYR A 155 2.84 -6.14 -8.03
CA TYR A 155 4.08 -6.68 -8.57
C TYR A 155 4.84 -5.65 -9.43
N VAL A 156 4.15 -4.94 -10.33
CA VAL A 156 4.76 -3.88 -11.16
C VAL A 156 5.32 -2.76 -10.31
N PHE A 157 4.65 -2.39 -9.21
CA PHE A 157 5.14 -1.41 -8.25
C PHE A 157 6.46 -1.88 -7.62
N LEU A 158 6.51 -3.10 -7.08
CA LEU A 158 7.71 -3.68 -6.47
C LEU A 158 8.85 -3.80 -7.50
N LYS A 159 8.54 -4.20 -8.71
CA LYS A 159 9.51 -4.24 -9.81
C LYS A 159 10.13 -2.87 -10.08
N ASN A 160 9.29 -1.83 -10.22
CA ASN A 160 9.78 -0.47 -10.44
C ASN A 160 10.57 0.05 -9.22
N THR A 161 10.21 -0.35 -8.01
CA THR A 161 10.97 -0.04 -6.79
C THR A 161 12.38 -0.62 -6.83
N VAL A 162 12.53 -1.89 -7.22
CA VAL A 162 13.84 -2.53 -7.39
C VAL A 162 14.68 -1.82 -8.47
N PHE A 163 14.07 -1.51 -9.62
CA PHE A 163 14.76 -0.75 -10.67
C PHE A 163 15.15 0.65 -10.20
N ARG A 164 14.29 1.32 -9.44
CA ARG A 164 14.61 2.65 -8.87
C ARG A 164 15.76 2.57 -7.88
N LEU A 165 15.76 1.55 -7.01
CA LEU A 165 16.85 1.28 -6.09
C LEU A 165 18.18 1.06 -6.84
N MET A 166 18.16 0.21 -7.88
CA MET A 166 19.32 -0.05 -8.73
C MET A 166 19.81 1.24 -9.39
N TYR A 167 18.90 1.99 -10.00
CA TYR A 167 19.19 3.24 -10.67
C TYR A 167 19.78 4.29 -9.73
N THR A 168 19.30 4.40 -8.49
CA THR A 168 19.83 5.34 -7.49
C THR A 168 21.11 4.85 -6.80
N SER A 169 21.42 3.57 -6.90
CA SER A 169 22.66 2.98 -6.37
C SER A 169 23.87 3.22 -7.27
N PHE A 170 23.65 3.49 -8.56
CA PHE A 170 24.72 3.66 -9.53
C PHE A 170 25.05 5.15 -9.73
N PRO A 171 26.32 5.56 -9.61
CA PRO A 171 26.76 6.91 -9.95
C PRO A 171 26.37 7.29 -11.38
N LYS A 172 26.04 8.56 -11.63
CA LYS A 172 25.56 9.03 -12.95
C LYS A 172 26.46 8.64 -14.12
N ASN A 173 27.78 8.64 -13.93
CA ASN A 173 28.77 8.35 -14.97
C ASN A 173 29.27 6.90 -14.95
N SER A 174 28.72 6.02 -14.09
CA SER A 174 29.15 4.63 -13.97
C SER A 174 28.82 3.81 -15.23
N ARG A 175 29.61 2.77 -15.47
CA ARG A 175 29.35 1.83 -16.56
C ARG A 175 28.01 1.08 -16.35
N ALA A 176 27.73 0.72 -15.10
CA ALA A 176 26.47 0.10 -14.73
C ALA A 176 25.25 0.97 -15.06
N ARG A 177 25.35 2.29 -14.81
CA ARG A 177 24.28 3.24 -15.13
C ARG A 177 24.02 3.32 -16.62
N LYS A 178 25.07 3.46 -17.42
CA LYS A 178 24.97 3.49 -18.89
C LYS A 178 24.39 2.19 -19.45
N TYR A 179 24.76 1.07 -18.86
CA TYR A 179 24.20 -0.24 -19.24
C TYR A 179 22.70 -0.31 -18.97
N LEU A 180 22.22 0.11 -17.78
CA LEU A 180 20.78 0.15 -17.49
C LEU A 180 20.01 1.09 -18.41
N GLU A 181 20.57 2.24 -18.77
CA GLU A 181 19.97 3.20 -19.68
C GLU A 181 19.83 2.59 -21.09
N LYS A 182 20.85 1.86 -21.55
CA LYS A 182 20.82 1.12 -22.81
C LYS A 182 19.74 0.04 -22.82
N LEU A 183 19.68 -0.79 -21.78
CA LEU A 183 18.64 -1.83 -21.63
C LEU A 183 17.24 -1.23 -21.65
N ARG A 184 17.06 -0.06 -21.04
CA ARG A 184 15.75 0.64 -21.03
C ARG A 184 15.35 1.14 -22.42
N GLN A 185 16.30 1.53 -23.25
CA GLN A 185 16.06 2.00 -24.63
C GLN A 185 15.78 0.83 -25.59
N GLU A 186 16.53 -0.26 -25.45
CA GLU A 186 16.42 -1.44 -26.34
C GLU A 186 15.15 -2.27 -26.07
N HIS A 187 14.68 -2.29 -24.83
CA HIS A 187 13.47 -3.02 -24.46
C HIS A 187 12.34 -2.02 -24.24
N SER A 188 11.35 -2.01 -25.13
CA SER A 188 10.18 -1.11 -25.10
C SER A 188 9.30 -1.32 -23.86
N GLY A 189 9.88 -1.23 -22.65
CA GLY A 189 9.23 -1.29 -21.35
C GLY A 189 9.93 -2.20 -20.35
N PRO A 190 9.84 -1.89 -19.04
CA PRO A 190 10.46 -2.67 -17.96
C PRO A 190 9.87 -4.09 -17.82
N GLN A 191 8.83 -4.44 -18.57
CA GLN A 191 8.12 -5.72 -18.46
C GLN A 191 8.96 -6.95 -18.83
N LYS A 192 10.00 -6.79 -19.67
CA LYS A 192 10.85 -7.91 -20.13
C LYS A 192 12.19 -8.04 -19.37
N LEU A 193 12.48 -7.16 -18.42
CA LEU A 193 13.73 -7.19 -17.72
C LEU A 193 13.65 -8.15 -16.53
N TYR A 194 14.56 -9.12 -16.48
CA TYR A 194 14.70 -10.16 -15.45
C TYR A 194 15.93 -9.83 -14.60
N ILE A 195 15.73 -9.42 -13.34
CA ILE A 195 16.81 -8.93 -12.47
C ILE A 195 17.94 -9.95 -12.30
N PRO A 196 17.68 -11.24 -12.01
CA PRO A 196 18.73 -12.24 -11.86
C PRO A 196 19.66 -12.40 -13.07
N LYS A 197 19.20 -12.06 -14.29
CA LYS A 197 20.07 -12.06 -15.49
C LYS A 197 20.90 -10.80 -15.63
N ILE A 198 20.38 -9.67 -15.15
CA ILE A 198 21.05 -8.36 -15.27
C ILE A 198 22.20 -8.23 -14.26
N LEU A 199 22.05 -8.79 -13.06
CA LEU A 199 23.02 -8.62 -11.98
C LEU A 199 24.41 -9.17 -12.30
N PRO A 200 24.59 -10.37 -12.87
CA PRO A 200 25.91 -10.88 -13.26
C PRO A 200 26.61 -9.99 -14.30
N GLU A 201 25.86 -9.45 -15.26
CA GLU A 201 26.40 -8.53 -16.26
C GLU A 201 26.86 -7.22 -15.64
N ILE A 202 26.08 -6.65 -14.72
CA ILE A 202 26.47 -5.46 -13.96
C ILE A 202 27.73 -5.75 -13.13
N GLN A 203 27.81 -6.90 -12.48
CA GLN A 203 28.98 -7.31 -11.72
C GLN A 203 30.25 -7.38 -12.57
N ALA A 204 30.13 -7.90 -13.80
CA ALA A 204 31.23 -8.00 -14.74
C ALA A 204 31.71 -6.62 -15.23
N ILE A 205 30.80 -5.66 -15.46
CA ILE A 205 31.11 -4.34 -16.01
C ILE A 205 31.57 -3.36 -14.93
N ASP A 206 30.98 -3.44 -13.71
CA ASP A 206 31.18 -2.44 -12.65
C ASP A 206 30.91 -3.05 -11.27
N LYS A 207 31.98 -3.67 -10.72
CA LYS A 207 31.94 -4.33 -9.41
C LYS A 207 31.55 -3.41 -8.26
N THR A 208 31.96 -2.14 -8.31
CA THR A 208 31.66 -1.18 -7.24
C THR A 208 30.19 -0.81 -7.20
N SER A 209 29.61 -0.51 -8.36
CA SER A 209 28.18 -0.25 -8.48
C SER A 209 27.34 -1.48 -8.09
N TYR A 210 27.76 -2.68 -8.50
CA TYR A 210 27.15 -3.93 -8.11
C TYR A 210 27.12 -4.10 -6.58
N ALA A 211 28.27 -3.96 -5.91
CA ALA A 211 28.37 -4.09 -4.45
C ALA A 211 27.49 -3.07 -3.72
N THR A 212 27.45 -1.82 -4.20
CA THR A 212 26.57 -0.77 -3.65
C THR A 212 25.10 -1.15 -3.77
N TYR A 213 24.67 -1.66 -4.93
CA TYR A 213 23.30 -2.12 -5.13
C TYR A 213 22.95 -3.30 -4.21
N VAL A 214 23.78 -4.34 -4.18
CA VAL A 214 23.56 -5.54 -3.37
C VAL A 214 23.40 -5.18 -1.89
N SER A 215 24.28 -4.34 -1.36
CA SER A 215 24.19 -3.88 0.04
C SER A 215 22.86 -3.17 0.36
N ARG A 216 22.32 -2.40 -0.59
CA ARG A 216 21.01 -1.73 -0.43
C ARG A 216 19.85 -2.69 -0.66
N ALA A 217 19.95 -3.56 -1.65
CA ALA A 217 18.91 -4.53 -2.00
C ALA A 217 18.69 -5.56 -0.87
N GLN A 218 19.78 -6.00 -0.22
CA GLN A 218 19.69 -6.90 0.94
C GLN A 218 18.91 -6.31 2.12
N ARG A 219 18.83 -4.99 2.25
CA ARG A 219 18.06 -4.31 3.30
C ARG A 219 16.61 -4.09 2.92
N LEU A 220 16.29 -4.07 1.63
CA LEU A 220 14.92 -3.81 1.15
C LEU A 220 14.03 -5.01 1.47
N ARG A 221 13.06 -4.81 2.35
CA ARG A 221 12.09 -5.81 2.84
C ARG A 221 10.69 -5.23 2.81
N PRO A 222 10.09 -5.05 1.64
CA PRO A 222 8.72 -4.58 1.55
C PRO A 222 7.78 -5.54 2.25
N ARG A 223 6.72 -4.99 2.82
CA ARG A 223 5.67 -5.71 3.52
C ARG A 223 4.38 -5.66 2.72
N LEU A 224 3.63 -6.73 2.73
CA LEU A 224 2.37 -6.85 2.01
C LEU A 224 1.20 -6.85 2.98
N ILE A 225 0.15 -6.09 2.66
CA ILE A 225 -1.18 -6.22 3.25
C ILE A 225 -2.15 -6.56 2.13
N MET A 226 -2.90 -7.65 2.29
CA MET A 226 -4.03 -7.96 1.42
C MET A 226 -5.31 -7.38 2.02
N ASN A 227 -5.91 -6.44 1.31
CA ASN A 227 -7.12 -5.75 1.74
C ASN A 227 -8.33 -6.13 0.84
N MET A 228 -9.54 -5.92 1.34
CA MET A 228 -10.77 -6.21 0.61
C MET A 228 -10.89 -7.69 0.19
N VAL A 229 -10.45 -8.58 1.05
CA VAL A 229 -10.59 -10.03 0.86
C VAL A 229 -12.03 -10.44 1.19
N ASP A 230 -12.64 -11.26 0.38
CA ASP A 230 -14.01 -11.73 0.59
C ASP A 230 -14.03 -13.13 1.22
N GLU A 231 -13.13 -14.03 0.79
CA GLU A 231 -12.99 -15.40 1.29
C GLU A 231 -11.53 -15.76 1.55
N PRO A 232 -11.21 -16.70 2.48
CA PRO A 232 -9.82 -17.06 2.81
C PRO A 232 -8.97 -17.47 1.60
N LYS A 233 -9.55 -18.21 0.65
CA LYS A 233 -8.84 -18.63 -0.58
C LYS A 233 -8.40 -17.47 -1.48
N ASP A 234 -9.03 -16.30 -1.37
CA ASP A 234 -8.61 -15.11 -2.12
C ASP A 234 -7.27 -14.59 -1.61
N ALA A 235 -6.90 -14.92 -0.37
CA ALA A 235 -5.63 -14.57 0.22
C ALA A 235 -4.44 -15.33 -0.40
N ASP A 236 -4.66 -16.49 -1.03
CA ASP A 236 -3.62 -17.27 -1.72
C ASP A 236 -2.92 -16.48 -2.82
N VAL A 237 -3.56 -15.41 -3.27
CA VAL A 237 -2.98 -14.49 -4.26
C VAL A 237 -1.73 -13.80 -3.73
N ALA A 238 -1.60 -13.59 -2.41
CA ALA A 238 -0.40 -13.06 -1.78
C ALA A 238 0.83 -13.92 -2.09
N MET A 239 0.68 -15.26 -2.09
CA MET A 239 1.74 -16.20 -2.46
C MET A 239 2.18 -16.06 -3.92
N LYS A 240 1.27 -15.66 -4.83
CA LYS A 240 1.64 -15.41 -6.23
C LYS A 240 2.52 -14.16 -6.36
N ILE A 241 2.19 -13.09 -5.61
CA ILE A 241 3.03 -11.88 -5.56
C ILE A 241 4.42 -12.25 -5.01
N ARG A 242 4.48 -12.97 -3.89
CA ARG A 242 5.72 -13.43 -3.27
C ARG A 242 6.59 -14.19 -4.26
N ARG A 243 6.08 -15.28 -4.84
CA ARG A 243 6.82 -16.12 -5.80
C ARG A 243 7.36 -15.32 -6.98
N SER A 244 6.52 -14.42 -7.52
CA SER A 244 6.96 -13.54 -8.61
C SER A 244 8.05 -12.56 -8.20
N CYS A 245 8.02 -12.03 -6.98
CA CYS A 245 9.07 -11.16 -6.46
C CYS A 245 10.37 -11.91 -6.23
N GLU A 246 10.33 -13.10 -5.65
CA GLU A 246 11.50 -13.95 -5.43
C GLU A 246 12.12 -14.38 -6.76
N GLU A 247 11.31 -14.91 -7.68
CA GLU A 247 11.78 -15.46 -8.96
C GLU A 247 12.34 -14.38 -9.90
N TYR A 248 11.60 -13.26 -10.07
CA TYR A 248 11.93 -12.28 -11.11
C TYR A 248 12.70 -11.06 -10.61
N LEU A 249 12.63 -10.75 -9.31
CA LEU A 249 13.21 -9.53 -8.73
C LEU A 249 14.33 -9.81 -7.72
N ASP A 250 14.52 -11.06 -7.29
CA ASP A 250 15.39 -11.42 -6.15
C ASP A 250 15.01 -10.60 -4.91
N LEU A 251 13.69 -10.42 -4.69
CA LEU A 251 13.13 -9.59 -3.64
C LEU A 251 12.28 -10.41 -2.70
N LYS A 252 12.66 -10.44 -1.43
CA LYS A 252 11.88 -11.07 -0.36
C LYS A 252 10.88 -10.07 0.20
N ILE A 253 9.64 -10.50 0.41
CA ILE A 253 8.56 -9.70 1.00
C ILE A 253 7.99 -10.44 2.21
N GLU A 254 7.57 -9.69 3.23
CA GLU A 254 6.83 -10.19 4.40
C GLU A 254 5.33 -9.98 4.21
N HIS A 255 4.50 -10.84 4.81
CA HIS A 255 3.05 -10.66 4.83
C HIS A 255 2.60 -10.20 6.22
N LEU A 256 2.11 -8.96 6.33
CA LEU A 256 1.67 -8.39 7.62
C LEU A 256 0.29 -8.89 8.05
N GLY A 257 -0.61 -9.11 7.08
CA GLY A 257 -1.96 -9.58 7.39
C GLY A 257 -2.95 -9.36 6.26
N ILE A 258 -4.15 -9.84 6.52
CA ILE A 258 -5.30 -9.84 5.62
C ILE A 258 -6.41 -9.03 6.27
N ILE A 259 -7.06 -8.18 5.50
CA ILE A 259 -8.19 -7.37 5.93
C ILE A 259 -9.39 -7.73 5.06
N TYR A 260 -10.42 -8.26 5.70
CA TYR A 260 -11.66 -8.59 5.01
C TYR A 260 -12.46 -7.35 4.62
N ARG A 261 -13.19 -7.47 3.51
CA ARG A 261 -14.18 -6.48 3.12
C ARG A 261 -15.30 -6.44 4.17
N ASP A 262 -15.61 -5.24 4.64
CA ASP A 262 -16.67 -5.01 5.60
C ASP A 262 -17.45 -3.73 5.24
N THR A 263 -18.77 -3.84 5.10
CA THR A 263 -19.65 -2.70 4.79
C THR A 263 -19.73 -1.68 5.92
N ILE A 264 -19.37 -2.08 7.15
CA ILE A 264 -19.27 -1.16 8.31
C ILE A 264 -18.28 -0.03 8.02
N GLN A 265 -17.27 -0.27 7.18
CA GLN A 265 -16.34 0.76 6.75
C GLN A 265 -17.04 1.94 6.04
N ASP A 266 -18.05 1.66 5.21
CA ASP A 266 -18.79 2.71 4.51
C ASP A 266 -19.60 3.55 5.49
N THR A 267 -20.18 2.89 6.51
CA THR A 267 -20.91 3.57 7.59
C THR A 267 -19.97 4.43 8.45
N ALA A 268 -18.79 3.91 8.78
CA ALA A 268 -17.77 4.65 9.52
C ALA A 268 -17.32 5.90 8.74
N LEU A 269 -17.08 5.76 7.43
CA LEU A 269 -16.69 6.86 6.56
C LEU A 269 -17.81 7.91 6.45
N ALA A 270 -19.08 7.49 6.32
CA ALA A 270 -20.24 8.38 6.32
C ALA A 270 -20.37 9.13 7.66
N SER A 271 -19.99 8.48 8.77
CA SER A 271 -19.95 9.06 10.12
C SER A 271 -18.69 9.91 10.37
N ARG A 272 -17.80 10.03 9.39
CA ARG A 272 -16.51 10.73 9.50
C ARG A 272 -15.65 10.25 10.67
N LEU A 273 -15.59 8.95 10.86
CA LEU A 273 -14.76 8.33 11.90
C LEU A 273 -13.91 7.21 11.28
N PRO A 274 -12.63 7.12 11.64
CA PRO A 274 -11.85 5.91 11.37
C PRO A 274 -12.54 4.68 11.92
N ILE A 275 -12.54 3.56 11.18
CA ILE A 275 -13.29 2.36 11.58
C ILE A 275 -12.85 1.81 12.94
N VAL A 276 -11.56 1.92 13.27
CA VAL A 276 -11.01 1.48 14.56
C VAL A 276 -11.54 2.29 15.76
N LEU A 277 -12.05 3.52 15.51
CA LEU A 277 -12.75 4.33 16.52
C LEU A 277 -14.25 4.07 16.48
N TYR A 278 -14.82 3.94 15.27
CA TYR A 278 -16.26 3.74 15.08
C TYR A 278 -16.74 2.39 15.64
N LYS A 279 -16.03 1.32 15.31
CA LYS A 279 -16.33 -0.03 15.80
C LYS A 279 -15.04 -0.81 16.08
N PRO A 280 -14.42 -0.60 17.24
CA PRO A 280 -13.14 -1.24 17.60
C PRO A 280 -13.17 -2.78 17.55
N GLN A 281 -14.33 -3.37 17.83
CA GLN A 281 -14.52 -4.83 17.86
C GLN A 281 -14.85 -5.43 16.48
N ALA A 282 -14.99 -4.62 15.43
CA ALA A 282 -15.19 -5.15 14.10
C ALA A 282 -13.96 -5.96 13.65
N ILE A 283 -14.19 -7.03 12.89
CA ILE A 283 -13.13 -7.91 12.40
C ILE A 283 -12.07 -7.12 11.62
N LEU A 284 -12.51 -6.16 10.79
CA LEU A 284 -11.61 -5.24 10.09
C LEU A 284 -10.73 -4.45 11.08
N SER A 285 -11.31 -3.93 12.17
CA SER A 285 -10.56 -3.17 13.18
C SER A 285 -9.56 -4.06 13.92
N GLN A 286 -9.95 -5.29 14.26
CA GLN A 286 -9.06 -6.26 14.91
C GLN A 286 -7.89 -6.65 14.00
N ALA A 287 -8.12 -6.83 12.70
CA ALA A 287 -7.06 -7.07 11.73
C ALA A 287 -6.07 -5.90 11.67
N ILE A 288 -6.56 -4.64 11.69
CA ILE A 288 -5.70 -3.45 11.74
C ILE A 288 -4.86 -3.41 13.03
N TYR A 289 -5.46 -3.73 14.19
CA TYR A 289 -4.70 -3.76 15.46
C TYR A 289 -3.61 -4.83 15.43
N ARG A 290 -3.89 -6.05 14.97
CA ARG A 290 -2.86 -7.10 14.83
C ARG A 290 -1.72 -6.67 13.90
N ILE A 291 -2.05 -6.06 12.76
CA ILE A 291 -1.04 -5.52 11.84
C ILE A 291 -0.20 -4.42 12.53
N ALA A 292 -0.84 -3.53 13.29
CA ALA A 292 -0.15 -2.49 14.05
C ALA A 292 0.80 -3.10 15.10
N ASP A 293 0.36 -4.11 15.83
CA ASP A 293 1.16 -4.81 16.83
C ASP A 293 2.37 -5.51 16.21
N LYS A 294 2.19 -6.22 15.08
CA LYS A 294 3.30 -6.83 14.33
C LYS A 294 4.34 -5.78 13.91
N ILE A 295 3.88 -4.61 13.46
CA ILE A 295 4.77 -3.52 13.08
C ILE A 295 5.51 -2.98 14.31
N LEU A 296 4.85 -2.81 15.45
CA LEU A 296 5.47 -2.32 16.68
C LEU A 296 6.48 -3.30 17.27
N GLN A 297 6.20 -4.59 17.18
CA GLN A 297 7.07 -5.68 17.68
C GLN A 297 8.23 -5.99 16.75
N SER A 298 8.12 -5.66 15.47
CA SER A 298 9.18 -5.91 14.50
C SER A 298 10.40 -5.05 14.83
N SER A 299 11.58 -5.67 14.72
CA SER A 299 12.87 -5.01 14.91
C SER A 299 13.12 -3.89 13.90
N ASP A 300 14.06 -3.01 14.23
CA ASP A 300 14.49 -1.87 13.41
C ASP A 300 14.92 -2.27 11.99
N ASP A 301 15.02 -1.29 11.11
CA ASP A 301 15.43 -1.41 9.70
C ASP A 301 16.75 -2.17 9.46
N SER A 302 17.54 -2.42 10.49
CA SER A 302 18.81 -3.17 10.44
C SER A 302 18.64 -4.68 10.47
N PHE A 303 17.49 -5.18 10.94
CA PHE A 303 17.24 -6.61 11.05
C PHE A 303 16.83 -7.21 9.69
N ILE A 304 17.48 -8.29 9.29
CA ILE A 304 17.17 -9.05 8.08
C ILE A 304 16.51 -10.35 8.52
N PRO A 305 15.19 -10.56 8.29
CA PRO A 305 14.52 -11.79 8.65
C PRO A 305 15.07 -12.97 7.85
N SER A 306 15.14 -14.12 8.50
CA SER A 306 15.49 -15.38 7.85
C SER A 306 14.40 -15.80 6.85
N GLU A 307 14.70 -16.74 5.98
CA GLU A 307 13.73 -17.30 5.05
C GLU A 307 12.56 -17.96 5.80
N GLN A 308 12.87 -18.65 6.90
CA GLN A 308 11.87 -19.26 7.77
C GLN A 308 10.93 -18.22 8.36
N GLN A 309 11.42 -17.08 8.84
CA GLN A 309 10.56 -16.00 9.38
C GLN A 309 9.65 -15.38 8.31
N ILE A 310 10.12 -15.32 7.08
CA ILE A 310 9.29 -14.88 5.96
C ILE A 310 8.19 -15.92 5.67
N ASP A 311 8.51 -17.21 5.64
CA ASP A 311 7.53 -18.28 5.48
C ASP A 311 6.50 -18.27 6.60
N GLU A 312 6.93 -18.13 7.85
CA GLU A 312 6.08 -18.01 9.03
C GLU A 312 5.11 -16.82 8.90
N SER A 313 5.56 -15.65 8.39
CA SER A 313 4.69 -14.48 8.22
C SER A 313 3.51 -14.74 7.26
N PHE A 314 3.72 -15.52 6.21
CA PHE A 314 2.65 -15.90 5.28
C PHE A 314 1.71 -16.95 5.87
N GLN A 315 2.24 -17.93 6.60
CA GLN A 315 1.44 -18.94 7.29
C GLN A 315 0.59 -18.30 8.40
N GLU A 316 1.17 -17.42 9.21
CA GLU A 316 0.48 -16.72 10.28
C GLU A 316 -0.65 -15.84 9.72
N ALA A 317 -0.39 -15.05 8.66
CA ALA A 317 -1.42 -14.24 8.03
C ALA A 317 -2.56 -15.10 7.44
N GLY A 318 -2.26 -16.29 6.93
CA GLY A 318 -3.27 -17.25 6.46
C GLY A 318 -4.15 -17.79 7.60
N LEU A 319 -3.53 -18.23 8.70
CA LEU A 319 -4.25 -18.73 9.89
C LEU A 319 -5.12 -17.64 10.52
N GLU A 320 -4.60 -16.43 10.66
CA GLU A 320 -5.39 -15.28 11.16
C GLU A 320 -6.59 -14.99 10.27
N ALA A 321 -6.44 -15.12 8.95
CA ALA A 321 -7.53 -14.92 8.01
C ALA A 321 -8.62 -15.99 8.15
N GLU A 322 -8.26 -17.26 8.36
CA GLU A 322 -9.23 -18.33 8.61
C GLU A 322 -10.01 -18.05 9.89
N ILE A 323 -9.34 -17.71 10.98
CA ILE A 323 -9.98 -17.36 12.26
C ILE A 323 -10.92 -16.14 12.11
N ASP A 324 -10.47 -15.10 11.40
CA ASP A 324 -11.31 -13.92 11.14
C ASP A 324 -12.53 -14.24 10.30
N PHE A 325 -12.41 -15.16 9.36
CA PHE A 325 -13.53 -15.59 8.53
C PHE A 325 -14.55 -16.39 9.34
N ASP A 326 -14.09 -17.32 10.18
CA ASP A 326 -14.96 -18.08 11.07
C ASP A 326 -15.70 -17.15 12.04
N ASN A 327 -15.01 -16.22 12.69
CA ASN A 327 -15.62 -15.20 13.54
C ASN A 327 -16.65 -14.33 12.78
N LYS A 328 -16.42 -14.04 11.50
CA LYS A 328 -17.35 -13.30 10.63
C LYS A 328 -18.61 -14.13 10.37
N MET A 329 -18.47 -15.42 10.15
CA MET A 329 -19.60 -16.32 9.93
C MET A 329 -20.40 -16.51 11.20
N ASP A 330 -19.76 -16.75 12.35
CA ASP A 330 -20.42 -16.85 13.66
C ASP A 330 -21.21 -15.58 13.99
N TYR A 331 -20.64 -14.41 13.74
CA TYR A 331 -21.33 -13.13 13.95
C TYR A 331 -22.58 -13.00 13.06
N ILE A 332 -22.52 -13.46 11.80
CA ILE A 332 -23.67 -13.46 10.91
C ILE A 332 -24.75 -14.43 11.39
N GLU A 333 -24.33 -15.62 11.85
CA GLU A 333 -25.27 -16.61 12.42
C GLU A 333 -25.95 -16.08 13.69
N ASP A 334 -25.22 -15.44 14.60
CA ASP A 334 -25.77 -14.81 15.81
C ASP A 334 -26.78 -13.72 15.46
N LEU A 335 -26.51 -12.90 14.45
CA LEU A 335 -27.46 -11.89 13.98
C LEU A 335 -28.73 -12.51 13.41
N LEU A 336 -28.62 -13.63 12.71
CA LEU A 336 -29.77 -14.37 12.19
C LEU A 336 -30.61 -15.00 13.31
N HIS A 337 -29.96 -15.55 14.34
CA HIS A 337 -30.65 -16.22 15.46
C HIS A 337 -31.21 -15.25 16.50
N SER A 338 -30.61 -14.08 16.69
CA SER A 338 -31.05 -13.09 17.68
C SER A 338 -32.34 -12.35 17.32
N GLY A 339 -32.86 -12.55 16.08
CA GLY A 339 -34.05 -11.85 15.61
C GLY A 339 -33.88 -10.33 15.47
N THR A 340 -32.65 -9.82 15.56
CA THR A 340 -32.31 -8.41 15.39
C THR A 340 -32.47 -7.96 13.94
N LEU A 341 -32.39 -8.88 13.00
CA LEU A 341 -32.70 -8.62 11.59
C LEU A 341 -34.21 -8.86 11.37
N SER A 342 -34.94 -7.82 11.00
CA SER A 342 -36.34 -7.97 10.60
C SER A 342 -36.42 -8.76 9.29
N GLN A 343 -37.57 -9.42 9.03
CA GLN A 343 -37.79 -10.03 7.72
C GLN A 343 -37.60 -9.05 6.55
N GLY A 344 -37.85 -7.75 6.78
CA GLY A 344 -37.60 -6.69 5.81
C GLY A 344 -36.12 -6.52 5.48
N ASP A 345 -35.28 -6.51 6.50
CA ASP A 345 -33.81 -6.35 6.33
C ASP A 345 -33.22 -7.55 5.60
N LEU A 346 -33.66 -8.77 5.89
CA LEU A 346 -33.26 -9.98 5.18
C LEU A 346 -33.70 -9.96 3.71
N VAL A 347 -34.90 -9.53 3.42
CA VAL A 347 -35.41 -9.40 2.03
C VAL A 347 -34.62 -8.32 1.28
N GLU A 348 -34.29 -7.21 1.91
CA GLU A 348 -33.50 -6.14 1.31
C GLU A 348 -32.07 -6.58 1.02
N THR A 349 -31.45 -7.31 1.95
CA THR A 349 -30.11 -7.90 1.78
C THR A 349 -30.10 -8.90 0.62
N ILE A 350 -31.11 -9.82 0.57
CA ILE A 350 -31.22 -10.78 -0.53
C ILE A 350 -31.44 -10.07 -1.87
N LYS A 351 -32.27 -9.03 -1.92
CA LYS A 351 -32.45 -8.23 -3.15
C LYS A 351 -31.20 -7.53 -3.59
N SER A 352 -30.45 -6.95 -2.67
CA SER A 352 -29.16 -6.29 -2.94
C SER A 352 -28.16 -7.30 -3.50
N GLN A 353 -28.00 -8.46 -2.88
CA GLN A 353 -27.15 -9.55 -3.36
C GLN A 353 -27.59 -10.06 -4.74
N GLN A 354 -28.88 -10.21 -4.98
CA GLN A 354 -29.40 -10.62 -6.30
C GLN A 354 -29.13 -9.58 -7.39
N LEU A 355 -29.19 -8.29 -7.07
CA LEU A 355 -28.82 -7.21 -8.00
C LEU A 355 -27.33 -7.25 -8.32
N GLU A 356 -26.49 -7.47 -7.32
CA GLU A 356 -25.04 -7.58 -7.50
C GLU A 356 -24.67 -8.81 -8.32
N ILE A 357 -25.24 -9.97 -8.02
CA ILE A 357 -25.06 -11.19 -8.83
C ILE A 357 -25.50 -10.96 -10.28
N THR A 358 -26.59 -10.25 -10.49
CA THR A 358 -27.09 -9.95 -11.84
C THR A 358 -26.15 -9.00 -12.58
N LYS A 359 -25.59 -8.01 -11.89
CA LYS A 359 -24.59 -7.09 -12.42
C LYS A 359 -23.31 -7.84 -12.80
N LEU A 360 -22.77 -8.65 -11.89
CA LEU A 360 -21.58 -9.48 -12.11
C LEU A 360 -21.77 -10.47 -13.27
N LYS A 361 -22.94 -11.09 -13.38
CA LYS A 361 -23.27 -11.96 -14.55
C LYS A 361 -23.27 -11.19 -15.87
N LYS A 362 -23.83 -9.97 -15.91
CA LYS A 362 -23.79 -9.12 -17.11
C LYS A 362 -22.36 -8.73 -17.48
N GLU A 363 -21.53 -8.33 -16.52
CA GLU A 363 -20.13 -8.01 -16.73
C GLU A 363 -19.34 -9.24 -17.22
N THR A 364 -19.53 -10.38 -16.59
CA THR A 364 -18.91 -11.66 -17.00
C THR A 364 -19.28 -12.02 -18.44
N ASN A 365 -20.54 -11.91 -18.81
CA ASN A 365 -20.99 -12.17 -20.17
C ASN A 365 -20.41 -11.16 -21.19
N PHE A 366 -20.32 -9.89 -20.79
CA PHE A 366 -19.68 -8.87 -21.63
C PHE A 366 -18.19 -9.16 -21.87
N PHE A 367 -17.47 -9.57 -20.83
CA PHE A 367 -16.07 -9.96 -20.96
C PHE A 367 -15.89 -11.25 -21.77
N LYS A 368 -16.77 -12.25 -21.60
CA LYS A 368 -16.79 -13.46 -22.44
C LYS A 368 -17.02 -13.13 -23.91
N MET A 369 -17.94 -12.22 -24.21
CA MET A 369 -18.17 -11.76 -25.58
C MET A 369 -16.96 -11.03 -26.17
N LYS A 370 -16.30 -10.16 -25.39
CA LYS A 370 -15.08 -9.49 -25.81
C LYS A 370 -13.95 -10.48 -26.06
N LEU A 371 -13.78 -11.46 -25.18
CA LEU A 371 -12.77 -12.49 -25.31
C LEU A 371 -13.03 -13.35 -26.55
N SER A 372 -14.28 -13.79 -26.78
CA SER A 372 -14.67 -14.55 -27.98
C SER A 372 -14.41 -13.76 -29.26
N LYS A 373 -14.67 -12.44 -29.29
CA LYS A 373 -14.35 -11.58 -30.42
C LYS A 373 -12.83 -11.45 -30.62
N ALA A 374 -12.05 -11.31 -29.56
CA ALA A 374 -10.59 -11.22 -29.64
C ALA A 374 -9.99 -12.53 -30.17
N ILE A 375 -10.48 -13.70 -29.71
CA ILE A 375 -10.06 -15.02 -30.20
C ILE A 375 -10.42 -15.15 -31.71
N ALA A 376 -11.63 -14.75 -32.11
CA ALA A 376 -12.06 -14.78 -33.53
C ALA A 376 -11.24 -13.85 -34.43
N GLN A 377 -10.62 -12.79 -33.86
CA GLN A 377 -9.70 -11.88 -34.55
C GLN A 377 -8.24 -12.35 -34.54
N GLY A 378 -7.95 -13.58 -34.11
CA GLY A 378 -6.63 -14.20 -34.19
C GLY A 378 -5.69 -13.94 -32.99
N TYR A 379 -6.19 -13.38 -31.91
CA TYR A 379 -5.44 -13.36 -30.63
C TYR A 379 -5.48 -14.79 -30.04
N LYS A 380 -4.34 -15.49 -30.11
CA LYS A 380 -4.15 -16.76 -29.43
C LYS A 380 -3.97 -16.47 -27.93
N GLU A 381 -4.48 -17.39 -27.09
CA GLU A 381 -4.49 -17.34 -25.62
C GLU A 381 -3.24 -16.69 -25.02
N LEU A 382 -3.51 -15.79 -24.05
CA LEU A 382 -2.51 -15.25 -23.14
C LEU A 382 -2.19 -16.27 -22.06
#